data_2bd023cb9af4904a25b913ed9c3e0313
#
_entry.id   2bd023cb9af4904a25b913ed9c3e0313
#
_cell.length_a   1.000
_cell.length_b   1.000
_cell.length_c   1.000
_cell.angle_alpha   90.00
_cell.angle_beta   90.00
_cell.angle_gamma   90.00
#
_symmetry.space_group_name_H-M   'P 1'
#
loop_
_entity.id
_entity.type
_entity.pdbx_description
1 polymer ?
#
loop_
_entity_poly.entity_id
_entity_poly.type
_entity_poly.pdbx_seq_one_letter_code
_entity_poly.pdbx_strand_id
1 'polypeptide(L)'
;MKKIIIIITCFIGLSGAFAQQRGMFHNPVIEADVPDPSMIRVGNYYYLVSTTMHLMPGCPVMRSKDLVHWETISYVFQRLTDLPRYDLKEGTVYGRGQWASSLRYHDGRFYVWFSPNDEPHRGYIYTAEDPAGEWTLLSRPPHHHDASLF
;
A
#
# COMPACT_ATOMS: atom_id res chain seq x y z
N MET A 1 54.50 48.25 39.03
CA MET A 1 54.14 46.83 38.89
C MET A 1 52.71 46.79 38.43
N LYS A 2 52.44 46.48 37.10
CA LYS A 2 51.11 46.40 36.52
C LYS A 2 50.63 44.94 36.67
N LYS A 3 49.53 44.76 37.39
CA LYS A 3 48.84 43.43 37.47
C LYS A 3 48.00 43.22 36.25
N ILE A 4 48.35 42.17 35.50
CA ILE A 4 47.54 41.70 34.36
C ILE A 4 46.50 40.73 34.91
N ILE A 5 45.22 41.07 34.76
CA ILE A 5 44.10 40.18 35.08
C ILE A 5 43.74 39.44 33.80
N ILE A 6 43.97 38.14 33.79
CA ILE A 6 43.55 37.26 32.68
C ILE A 6 42.11 36.79 32.99
N ILE A 7 41.15 37.24 32.21
CA ILE A 7 39.77 36.76 32.23
C ILE A 7 39.69 35.54 31.33
N ILE A 8 39.56 34.35 31.93
CA ILE A 8 39.29 33.12 31.20
C ILE A 8 37.79 33.03 31.01
N THR A 9 37.32 33.28 29.77
CA THR A 9 35.93 33.11 29.39
C THR A 9 35.71 31.63 29.06
N CYS A 10 35.11 30.88 29.98
CA CYS A 10 34.65 29.52 29.71
C CYS A 10 33.44 29.58 28.74
N PHE A 11 33.67 29.23 27.48
CA PHE A 11 32.59 28.91 26.56
C PHE A 11 32.02 27.53 26.94
N ILE A 12 30.94 27.51 27.71
CA ILE A 12 30.14 26.31 27.90
C ILE A 12 29.32 26.14 26.62
N GLY A 13 29.82 25.29 25.73
CA GLY A 13 29.04 24.83 24.57
C GLY A 13 27.79 24.07 25.04
N LEU A 14 26.65 24.70 25.00
CA LEU A 14 25.38 24.01 25.10
C LEU A 14 25.23 23.14 23.82
N SER A 15 25.75 21.93 23.87
CA SER A 15 25.34 20.88 22.93
C SER A 15 23.90 20.55 23.28
N GLY A 16 22.96 21.23 22.61
CA GLY A 16 21.57 20.88 22.65
C GLY A 16 21.42 19.45 22.13
N ALA A 17 21.31 18.49 23.03
CA ALA A 17 20.82 17.16 22.69
C ALA A 17 19.39 17.35 22.19
N PHE A 18 19.22 17.40 20.87
CA PHE A 18 17.92 17.23 20.27
C PHE A 18 17.48 15.81 20.60
N ALA A 19 16.76 15.65 21.70
CA ALA A 19 16.02 14.44 21.97
C ALA A 19 15.06 14.28 20.79
N GLN A 20 15.35 13.32 19.92
CA GLN A 20 14.45 12.94 18.83
C GLN A 20 13.16 12.50 19.51
N GLN A 21 12.16 13.35 19.44
CA GLN A 21 10.85 13.07 20.01
C GLN A 21 10.33 11.84 19.25
N ARG A 22 10.42 10.67 19.88
CA ARG A 22 9.85 9.45 19.34
C ARG A 22 8.35 9.70 19.28
N GLY A 23 7.84 9.96 18.08
CA GLY A 23 6.42 10.08 17.86
C GLY A 23 5.75 8.82 18.37
N MET A 24 4.82 8.98 19.31
CA MET A 24 3.93 7.90 19.71
C MET A 24 2.81 7.82 18.67
N PHE A 25 2.45 6.60 18.32
CA PHE A 25 1.28 6.33 17.49
C PHE A 25 0.33 5.40 18.24
N HIS A 26 -0.91 5.40 17.84
CA HIS A 26 -1.94 4.53 18.40
C HIS A 26 -2.34 3.47 17.37
N ASN A 27 -2.59 2.27 17.82
CA ASN A 27 -3.22 1.22 17.02
C ASN A 27 -4.75 1.33 17.12
N PRO A 28 -5.47 1.04 16.02
CA PRO A 28 -4.96 0.70 14.69
C PRO A 28 -4.41 1.94 13.95
N VAL A 29 -3.35 1.77 13.15
CA VAL A 29 -2.80 2.84 12.29
C VAL A 29 -3.61 3.04 11.00
N ILE A 30 -4.47 2.09 10.66
CA ILE A 30 -5.47 2.18 9.60
C ILE A 30 -6.81 1.79 10.23
N GLU A 31 -7.74 2.75 10.29
CA GLU A 31 -9.09 2.53 10.84
C GLU A 31 -10.03 1.99 9.76
N ALA A 32 -9.63 0.89 9.12
CA ALA A 32 -10.38 0.22 8.08
C ALA A 32 -10.08 -1.28 8.06
N ASP A 33 -10.93 -2.04 7.38
CA ASP A 33 -10.67 -3.44 7.10
C ASP A 33 -9.61 -3.55 6.01
N VAL A 34 -8.47 -4.17 6.32
CA VAL A 34 -7.30 -4.31 5.43
C VAL A 34 -6.82 -5.77 5.45
N PRO A 35 -7.64 -6.71 4.97
CA PRO A 35 -7.25 -8.12 4.98
C PRO A 35 -6.18 -8.43 3.93
N ASP A 36 -5.36 -9.44 4.18
CA ASP A 36 -4.33 -9.98 3.29
C ASP A 36 -3.43 -8.90 2.65
N PRO A 37 -2.83 -8.00 3.45
CA PRO A 37 -2.09 -6.89 2.90
C PRO A 37 -0.80 -7.35 2.21
N SER A 38 -0.52 -6.79 1.02
CA SER A 38 0.78 -6.88 0.36
C SER A 38 1.40 -5.50 0.29
N MET A 39 2.62 -5.37 0.78
CA MET A 39 3.29 -4.07 0.91
C MET A 39 4.68 -4.10 0.30
N ILE A 40 5.05 -3.00 -0.37
CA ILE A 40 6.40 -2.74 -0.89
C ILE A 40 6.83 -1.32 -0.57
N ARG A 41 8.15 -1.08 -0.64
CA ARG A 41 8.71 0.27 -0.59
C ARG A 41 9.26 0.66 -1.96
N VAL A 42 8.85 1.83 -2.46
CA VAL A 42 9.40 2.44 -3.68
C VAL A 42 9.79 3.88 -3.39
N GLY A 43 11.07 4.17 -3.51
CA GLY A 43 11.61 5.48 -3.14
C GLY A 43 11.35 5.82 -1.68
N ASN A 44 10.65 6.93 -1.44
CA ASN A 44 10.35 7.45 -0.10
C ASN A 44 8.96 7.03 0.42
N TYR A 45 8.26 6.15 -0.29
CA TYR A 45 6.91 5.73 0.07
C TYR A 45 6.82 4.23 0.27
N TYR A 46 5.96 3.84 1.19
CA TYR A 46 5.41 2.50 1.31
C TYR A 46 4.07 2.47 0.57
N TYR A 47 3.85 1.42 -0.19
CA TYR A 47 2.59 1.16 -0.90
C TYR A 47 2.03 -0.17 -0.42
N LEU A 48 0.74 -0.18 -0.20
CA LEU A 48 0.01 -1.34 0.31
C LEU A 48 -1.25 -1.55 -0.52
N VAL A 49 -1.54 -2.81 -0.83
CA VAL A 49 -2.82 -3.24 -1.40
C VAL A 49 -3.46 -4.26 -0.48
N SER A 50 -4.78 -4.38 -0.53
CA SER A 50 -5.50 -5.37 0.29
C SER A 50 -6.71 -5.95 -0.43
N THR A 51 -7.29 -6.98 0.19
CA THR A 51 -8.48 -7.68 -0.27
C THR A 51 -9.73 -6.83 -0.10
N THR A 52 -10.65 -6.87 -1.06
CA THR A 52 -11.99 -6.29 -0.96
C THR A 52 -13.12 -7.28 -1.28
N MET A 53 -12.78 -8.51 -1.64
CA MET A 53 -13.72 -9.57 -2.00
C MET A 53 -14.71 -9.12 -3.10
N HIS A 54 -15.96 -8.96 -2.73
CA HIS A 54 -17.06 -8.58 -3.64
C HIS A 54 -17.27 -7.06 -3.74
N LEU A 55 -16.57 -6.27 -2.92
CA LEU A 55 -16.73 -4.81 -2.93
C LEU A 55 -16.02 -4.18 -4.13
N MET A 56 -16.64 -3.20 -4.72
CA MET A 56 -16.13 -2.42 -5.86
C MET A 56 -16.35 -0.92 -5.62
N PRO A 57 -15.36 -0.08 -5.92
CA PRO A 57 -14.06 -0.39 -6.51
C PRO A 57 -13.24 -1.30 -5.61
N GLY A 58 -12.33 -2.10 -6.21
CA GLY A 58 -11.61 -3.14 -5.48
C GLY A 58 -10.10 -3.01 -5.51
N CYS A 59 -9.46 -3.72 -4.58
CA CYS A 59 -8.03 -3.69 -4.35
C CYS A 59 -7.51 -2.26 -4.12
N PRO A 60 -7.81 -1.64 -2.96
CA PRO A 60 -7.34 -0.30 -2.65
C PRO A 60 -5.82 -0.24 -2.67
N VAL A 61 -5.30 0.86 -3.21
CA VAL A 61 -3.88 1.19 -3.17
C VAL A 61 -3.70 2.28 -2.12
N MET A 62 -2.99 1.96 -1.07
CA MET A 62 -2.69 2.87 0.03
C MET A 62 -1.23 3.27 -0.03
N ARG A 63 -0.92 4.47 0.47
CA ARG A 63 0.44 5.01 0.52
C ARG A 63 0.73 5.61 1.88
N SER A 64 1.97 5.43 2.36
CA SER A 64 2.50 6.07 3.57
C SER A 64 3.99 6.41 3.40
N LYS A 65 4.47 7.41 4.16
CA LYS A 65 5.90 7.73 4.30
C LYS A 65 6.51 7.11 5.56
N ASP A 66 5.70 6.80 6.55
CA ASP A 66 6.14 6.49 7.91
C ASP A 66 5.51 5.22 8.50
N LEU A 67 4.68 4.50 7.73
CA LEU A 67 3.91 3.32 8.14
C LEU A 67 2.83 3.60 9.21
N VAL A 68 2.61 4.86 9.55
CA VAL A 68 1.62 5.31 10.54
C VAL A 68 0.48 6.05 9.86
N HIS A 69 0.81 7.03 9.01
CA HIS A 69 -0.18 7.84 8.30
C HIS A 69 -0.37 7.28 6.89
N TRP A 70 -1.54 6.69 6.69
CA TRP A 70 -1.91 6.04 5.44
C TRP A 70 -3.01 6.82 4.71
N GLU A 71 -2.88 6.92 3.39
CA GLU A 71 -3.90 7.48 2.50
C GLU A 71 -4.25 6.47 1.41
N THR A 72 -5.53 6.30 1.11
CA THR A 72 -5.97 5.55 -0.08
C THR A 72 -5.84 6.48 -1.29
N ILE A 73 -4.97 6.11 -2.23
CA ILE A 73 -4.64 6.97 -3.39
C ILE A 73 -5.36 6.53 -4.67
N SER A 74 -5.75 5.26 -4.77
CA SER A 74 -6.48 4.71 -5.91
C SER A 74 -7.07 3.34 -5.59
N TYR A 75 -7.68 2.73 -6.60
CA TYR A 75 -8.10 1.33 -6.63
C TYR A 75 -7.60 0.68 -7.91
N VAL A 76 -7.16 -0.58 -7.84
CA VAL A 76 -6.62 -1.32 -8.98
C VAL A 76 -7.68 -1.53 -10.07
N PHE A 77 -8.94 -1.66 -9.69
CA PHE A 77 -10.04 -1.73 -10.65
C PHE A 77 -11.29 -1.06 -10.10
N GLN A 78 -12.06 -0.44 -10.99
CA GLN A 78 -13.35 0.15 -10.63
C GLN A 78 -14.43 -0.92 -10.59
N ARG A 79 -14.37 -1.89 -11.51
CA ARG A 79 -15.34 -2.95 -11.64
C ARG A 79 -14.75 -4.17 -12.35
N LEU A 80 -15.09 -5.36 -11.89
CA LEU A 80 -14.92 -6.60 -12.64
C LEU A 80 -16.20 -6.82 -13.46
N THR A 81 -16.05 -7.16 -14.74
CA THR A 81 -17.20 -7.24 -15.70
C THR A 81 -17.28 -8.55 -16.45
N ASP A 82 -16.35 -9.45 -16.18
CA ASP A 82 -16.23 -10.70 -16.92
C ASP A 82 -17.23 -11.79 -16.52
N LEU A 83 -18.02 -11.55 -15.46
CA LEU A 83 -19.13 -12.42 -15.06
C LEU A 83 -20.40 -11.61 -14.76
N PRO A 84 -21.59 -12.05 -15.19
CA PRO A 84 -22.85 -11.35 -14.92
C PRO A 84 -23.14 -11.13 -13.43
N ARG A 85 -22.72 -12.04 -12.57
CA ARG A 85 -22.93 -11.94 -11.12
C ARG A 85 -22.12 -10.82 -10.45
N TYR A 86 -21.10 -10.26 -11.11
CA TYR A 86 -20.45 -9.03 -10.64
C TYR A 86 -21.37 -7.79 -10.78
N ASP A 87 -22.38 -7.88 -11.66
CA ASP A 87 -23.43 -6.88 -11.82
C ASP A 87 -24.73 -7.26 -11.08
N LEU A 88 -24.69 -8.25 -10.18
CA LEU A 88 -25.85 -8.81 -9.49
C LEU A 88 -26.91 -9.41 -10.45
N LYS A 89 -26.50 -9.71 -11.67
CA LYS A 89 -27.27 -10.51 -12.62
C LYS A 89 -26.89 -11.98 -12.41
N GLU A 90 -27.79 -12.89 -12.45
CA GLU A 90 -27.53 -14.33 -12.30
C GLU A 90 -26.84 -14.71 -10.97
N GLY A 91 -27.16 -14.01 -9.87
CA GLY A 91 -26.63 -14.30 -8.54
C GLY A 91 -25.72 -13.23 -7.97
N THR A 92 -24.90 -13.61 -7.01
CA THR A 92 -23.98 -12.72 -6.28
C THR A 92 -22.60 -13.33 -6.13
N VAL A 93 -21.60 -12.49 -5.92
CA VAL A 93 -20.22 -12.88 -5.56
C VAL A 93 -19.90 -12.58 -4.09
N TYR A 94 -20.91 -12.51 -3.23
CA TYR A 94 -20.72 -12.21 -1.80
C TYR A 94 -19.66 -13.12 -1.16
N GLY A 95 -18.64 -12.51 -0.52
CA GLY A 95 -17.48 -13.19 0.04
C GLY A 95 -16.51 -13.78 -1.00
N ARG A 96 -16.72 -13.53 -2.29
CA ARG A 96 -15.88 -13.96 -3.41
C ARG A 96 -15.35 -12.72 -4.16
N GLY A 97 -14.85 -12.90 -5.38
CA GLY A 97 -14.28 -11.78 -6.13
C GLY A 97 -12.78 -11.60 -5.82
N GLN A 98 -12.31 -10.40 -5.59
CA GLN A 98 -10.88 -10.14 -5.39
C GLN A 98 -10.43 -10.61 -4.01
N TRP A 99 -9.53 -11.60 -3.99
CA TRP A 99 -8.88 -12.13 -2.81
C TRP A 99 -7.44 -11.61 -2.68
N ALA A 100 -6.61 -12.25 -1.84
CA ALA A 100 -5.25 -11.82 -1.54
C ALA A 100 -4.47 -11.40 -2.80
N SER A 101 -3.81 -10.26 -2.69
CA SER A 101 -3.08 -9.65 -3.81
C SER A 101 -1.59 -9.67 -3.57
N SER A 102 -0.81 -9.67 -4.65
CA SER A 102 0.64 -9.46 -4.62
C SER A 102 1.00 -8.18 -5.35
N LEU A 103 1.59 -7.23 -4.66
CA LEU A 103 2.07 -5.96 -5.19
C LEU A 103 3.57 -6.03 -5.46
N ARG A 104 4.01 -5.59 -6.65
CA ARG A 104 5.43 -5.49 -7.03
C ARG A 104 5.70 -4.22 -7.82
N TYR A 105 6.97 -3.84 -7.84
CA TYR A 105 7.48 -2.75 -8.65
C TYR A 105 8.70 -3.22 -9.42
N HIS A 106 8.68 -3.02 -10.74
CA HIS A 106 9.75 -3.40 -11.64
C HIS A 106 9.79 -2.45 -12.84
N ASP A 107 10.99 -2.02 -13.25
CA ASP A 107 11.23 -1.17 -14.43
C ASP A 107 10.28 0.04 -14.56
N GLY A 108 10.10 0.78 -13.45
CA GLY A 108 9.29 1.99 -13.44
C GLY A 108 7.78 1.75 -13.36
N ARG A 109 7.33 0.52 -13.21
CA ARG A 109 5.91 0.17 -13.18
C ARG A 109 5.54 -0.62 -11.94
N PHE A 110 4.33 -0.40 -11.47
CA PHE A 110 3.68 -1.22 -10.44
C PHE A 110 2.91 -2.35 -11.10
N TYR A 111 2.87 -3.49 -10.42
CA TYR A 111 2.13 -4.68 -10.83
C TYR A 111 1.34 -5.21 -9.64
N VAL A 112 0.08 -5.54 -9.87
CA VAL A 112 -0.77 -6.21 -8.90
C VAL A 112 -1.31 -7.49 -9.51
N TRP A 113 -1.04 -8.60 -8.84
CA TRP A 113 -1.68 -9.88 -9.10
C TRP A 113 -2.77 -10.12 -8.07
N PHE A 114 -3.88 -10.68 -8.49
CA PHE A 114 -4.84 -11.36 -7.62
C PHE A 114 -5.60 -12.46 -8.37
N SER A 115 -6.15 -13.42 -7.60
CA SER A 115 -7.11 -14.40 -8.12
C SER A 115 -8.45 -14.19 -7.43
N PRO A 116 -9.56 -14.19 -8.16
CA PRO A 116 -10.88 -14.24 -7.55
C PRO A 116 -11.16 -15.65 -7.03
N ASN A 117 -11.87 -15.74 -5.92
CA ASN A 117 -12.40 -17.01 -5.43
C ASN A 117 -13.79 -17.28 -6.00
N ASP A 118 -13.90 -17.20 -7.31
CA ASP A 118 -15.13 -17.38 -8.06
C ASP A 118 -14.86 -17.98 -9.45
N GLU A 119 -15.76 -18.84 -9.94
CA GLU A 119 -15.58 -19.48 -11.24
C GLU A 119 -16.13 -18.63 -12.40
N PRO A 120 -15.51 -18.70 -13.61
CA PRO A 120 -14.29 -19.44 -13.93
C PRO A 120 -13.05 -18.80 -13.32
N HIS A 121 -12.24 -19.62 -12.64
CA HIS A 121 -11.06 -19.17 -11.92
C HIS A 121 -9.95 -18.75 -12.88
N ARG A 122 -9.71 -17.46 -13.01
CA ARG A 122 -8.56 -16.88 -13.70
C ARG A 122 -8.01 -15.72 -12.89
N GLY A 123 -6.68 -15.67 -12.80
CA GLY A 123 -6.01 -14.54 -12.18
C GLY A 123 -6.15 -13.26 -13.00
N TYR A 124 -5.79 -12.15 -12.37
CA TYR A 124 -5.68 -10.83 -12.99
C TYR A 124 -4.29 -10.29 -12.69
N ILE A 125 -3.64 -9.72 -13.69
CA ILE A 125 -2.47 -8.88 -13.52
C ILE A 125 -2.82 -7.49 -14.04
N TYR A 126 -2.78 -6.51 -13.16
CA TYR A 126 -2.89 -5.09 -13.50
C TYR A 126 -1.53 -4.42 -13.39
N THR A 127 -1.36 -3.33 -14.14
CA THR A 127 -0.14 -2.52 -14.12
C THR A 127 -0.46 -1.03 -14.19
N ALA A 128 0.38 -0.22 -13.54
CA ALA A 128 0.35 1.24 -13.59
C ALA A 128 1.76 1.81 -13.52
N GLU A 129 2.00 2.96 -14.18
CA GLU A 129 3.23 3.76 -13.98
C GLU A 129 3.11 4.62 -12.72
N ASP A 130 1.96 5.27 -12.57
CA ASP A 130 1.60 6.00 -11.35
C ASP A 130 0.57 5.18 -10.56
N PRO A 131 0.90 4.74 -9.35
CA PRO A 131 -0.03 3.95 -8.54
C PRO A 131 -1.25 4.75 -8.05
N ALA A 132 -1.24 6.09 -8.15
CA ALA A 132 -2.39 6.95 -7.90
C ALA A 132 -3.25 7.17 -9.15
N GLY A 133 -2.77 6.77 -10.31
CA GLY A 133 -3.43 6.93 -11.61
C GLY A 133 -4.29 5.73 -12.00
N GLU A 134 -4.44 5.56 -13.31
CA GLU A 134 -5.20 4.48 -13.90
C GLU A 134 -4.39 3.17 -13.93
N TRP A 135 -5.03 2.08 -13.53
CA TRP A 135 -4.50 0.73 -13.62
C TRP A 135 -5.08 0.03 -14.84
N THR A 136 -4.21 -0.56 -15.64
CA THR A 136 -4.58 -1.27 -16.87
C THR A 136 -4.46 -2.78 -16.68
N LEU A 137 -5.47 -3.52 -17.10
CA LEU A 137 -5.42 -4.98 -17.13
C LEU A 137 -4.37 -5.44 -18.15
N LEU A 138 -3.32 -6.07 -17.66
CA LEU A 138 -2.21 -6.56 -18.48
C LEU A 138 -2.45 -8.00 -18.96
N SER A 139 -2.95 -8.88 -18.09
CA SER A 139 -3.06 -10.31 -18.40
C SER A 139 -4.10 -11.01 -17.52
N ARG A 140 -4.59 -12.15 -18.03
CA ARG A 140 -5.51 -13.07 -17.35
C ARG A 140 -4.89 -14.48 -17.28
N PRO A 141 -3.89 -14.70 -16.41
CA PRO A 141 -3.26 -16.02 -16.27
C PRO A 141 -4.19 -17.05 -15.62
N PRO A 142 -3.79 -18.35 -15.59
CA PRO A 142 -4.49 -19.35 -14.80
C PRO A 142 -4.62 -18.94 -13.34
N HIS A 143 -5.62 -19.48 -12.67
CA HIS A 143 -5.80 -19.28 -11.24
C HIS A 143 -4.65 -19.89 -10.44
N HIS A 144 -4.14 -19.13 -9.48
CA HIS A 144 -3.25 -19.61 -8.44
C HIS A 144 -3.69 -18.99 -7.11
N HIS A 145 -3.94 -19.83 -6.12
CA HIS A 145 -4.32 -19.37 -4.79
C HIS A 145 -3.11 -18.75 -4.10
N ASP A 146 -3.29 -17.55 -3.54
CA ASP A 146 -2.27 -16.79 -2.80
C ASP A 146 -0.90 -16.68 -3.52
N ALA A 147 -0.94 -16.53 -4.83
CA ALA A 147 0.29 -16.43 -5.62
C ALA A 147 1.00 -15.09 -5.40
N SER A 148 2.33 -15.14 -5.41
CA SER A 148 3.20 -13.96 -5.36
C SER A 148 3.89 -13.75 -6.71
N LEU A 149 3.96 -12.50 -7.13
CA LEU A 149 4.87 -12.05 -8.19
C LEU A 149 6.28 -11.84 -7.61
N PHE A 150 7.33 -12.13 -8.39
CA PHE A 150 8.73 -11.89 -8.07
C PHE A 150 9.58 -11.71 -9.32
#